data_ef715d7fda96d7b5bf7b62781f363cdd
#
_entry.id   ef715d7fda96d7b5bf7b62781f363cdd
#
_cell.length_a   1.000
_cell.length_b   1.000
_cell.length_c   1.000
_cell.angle_alpha   90.00
_cell.angle_beta   90.00
_cell.angle_gamma   90.00
#
_symmetry.space_group_name_H-M   'P 1'
#
loop_
_entity.id
_entity.type
_entity.pdbx_description
1 polymer ?
#
loop_
_entity_poly.entity_id
_entity_poly.type
_entity_poly.pdbx_seq_one_letter_code
_entity_poly.pdbx_strand_id
1 'polypeptide(L)'
;DETIRHIQNSPPTSVAEWMDLLSGETWNMMRLHLQLKQVRERLCKCLVEKGVLRTEKRNFLLFDMPTHPIADMSVKDAIRRRVLAFTTAQSIHPDSLYKDDKSGRSICMPATRALCVVTAAHCGNVLENVLQHLSLGLQESATEHVEHLMDEFAQWPMAPSAYSGGIPPQGSMEAMAAAPMRPPQLVSSSKKQRNKVGVSINDLVRIMCQEYEAGGTPSAYEVIAAVLSVFVQMDAIL
;
A
#
# COMPACT_ATOMS: atom_id res chain seq x y z
N ASP A 1 -17.60 0.82 -4.01
CA ASP A 1 -19.03 0.47 -3.89
C ASP A 1 -19.42 -0.72 -4.77
N GLU A 2 -18.99 -0.80 -6.05
CA GLU A 2 -19.29 -1.92 -6.94
C GLU A 2 -18.64 -3.22 -6.48
N THR A 3 -17.35 -3.19 -6.15
CA THR A 3 -16.62 -4.35 -5.59
C THR A 3 -17.32 -4.90 -4.35
N ILE A 4 -17.73 -4.03 -3.42
CA ILE A 4 -18.42 -4.44 -2.20
C ILE A 4 -19.73 -5.16 -2.53
N ARG A 5 -20.51 -4.65 -3.49
CA ARG A 5 -21.75 -5.31 -3.95
C ARG A 5 -21.48 -6.67 -4.57
N HIS A 6 -20.42 -6.78 -5.40
CA HIS A 6 -20.04 -8.07 -5.97
C HIS A 6 -19.69 -9.09 -4.89
N ILE A 7 -18.89 -8.68 -3.89
CA ILE A 7 -18.51 -9.54 -2.76
C ILE A 7 -19.73 -9.98 -1.95
N GLN A 8 -20.64 -9.05 -1.64
CA GLN A 8 -21.86 -9.35 -0.85
C GLN A 8 -22.81 -10.31 -1.55
N ASN A 9 -22.85 -10.31 -2.88
CA ASN A 9 -23.75 -11.14 -3.70
C ASN A 9 -23.09 -12.42 -4.23
N SER A 10 -21.87 -12.72 -3.84
CA SER A 10 -21.10 -13.87 -4.31
C SER A 10 -20.78 -14.83 -3.15
N PRO A 11 -20.56 -16.12 -3.42
CA PRO A 11 -20.07 -17.03 -2.41
C PRO A 11 -18.69 -16.61 -1.88
N PRO A 12 -18.30 -17.08 -0.68
CA PRO A 12 -16.97 -16.83 -0.12
C PRO A 12 -15.88 -17.25 -1.12
N THR A 13 -14.98 -16.33 -1.42
CA THR A 13 -13.96 -16.48 -2.46
C THR A 13 -12.66 -15.90 -1.92
N SER A 14 -11.50 -16.45 -2.28
CA SER A 14 -10.19 -15.95 -1.86
C SER A 14 -9.90 -14.56 -2.42
N VAL A 15 -8.99 -13.82 -1.77
CA VAL A 15 -8.58 -12.48 -2.24
C VAL A 15 -7.91 -12.58 -3.61
N ALA A 16 -7.08 -13.59 -3.85
CA ALA A 16 -6.43 -13.82 -5.14
C ALA A 16 -7.47 -14.02 -6.25
N GLU A 17 -8.44 -14.91 -6.04
CA GLU A 17 -9.51 -15.13 -7.02
C GLU A 17 -10.36 -13.88 -7.24
N TRP A 18 -10.59 -13.06 -6.20
CA TRP A 18 -11.25 -11.77 -6.37
C TRP A 18 -10.45 -10.80 -7.23
N MET A 19 -9.12 -10.78 -7.11
CA MET A 19 -8.27 -9.94 -7.94
C MET A 19 -8.37 -10.36 -9.42
N ASP A 20 -8.34 -11.66 -9.71
CA ASP A 20 -8.53 -12.19 -11.07
C ASP A 20 -9.91 -11.86 -11.65
N LEU A 21 -10.96 -12.01 -10.85
CA LEU A 21 -12.33 -11.68 -11.26
C LEU A 21 -12.51 -10.19 -11.56
N LEU A 22 -11.97 -9.32 -10.72
CA LEU A 22 -12.10 -7.87 -10.86
C LEU A 22 -11.22 -7.31 -11.98
N SER A 23 -10.06 -7.91 -12.26
CA SER A 23 -9.19 -7.57 -13.40
C SER A 23 -9.74 -8.10 -14.72
N GLY A 24 -10.48 -9.19 -14.69
CA GLY A 24 -11.00 -9.88 -15.86
C GLY A 24 -10.07 -10.98 -16.40
N GLU A 25 -9.06 -11.37 -15.63
CA GLU A 25 -8.11 -12.44 -15.94
C GLU A 25 -8.67 -13.85 -15.65
N THR A 26 -9.97 -13.94 -15.45
CA THR A 26 -10.62 -15.22 -15.16
C THR A 26 -10.94 -16.02 -16.44
N TRP A 27 -10.67 -17.32 -16.41
CA TRP A 27 -11.11 -18.27 -17.46
C TRP A 27 -12.60 -18.61 -17.38
N ASN A 28 -13.28 -18.24 -16.30
CA ASN A 28 -14.69 -18.52 -16.12
C ASN A 28 -15.56 -17.45 -16.80
N MET A 29 -15.97 -17.71 -18.02
CA MET A 29 -16.80 -16.82 -18.85
C MET A 29 -18.11 -16.39 -18.14
N MET A 30 -18.67 -17.24 -17.27
CA MET A 30 -19.89 -16.94 -16.53
C MET A 30 -19.69 -15.86 -15.45
N ARG A 31 -18.44 -15.64 -15.01
CA ARG A 31 -18.09 -14.67 -13.98
C ARG A 31 -17.48 -13.38 -14.53
N LEU A 32 -17.34 -13.23 -15.85
CA LEU A 32 -16.83 -12.02 -16.51
C LEU A 32 -17.65 -10.75 -16.19
N HIS A 33 -18.89 -10.91 -15.77
CA HIS A 33 -19.73 -9.77 -15.34
C HIS A 33 -19.23 -9.10 -14.05
N LEU A 34 -18.34 -9.77 -13.29
CA LEU A 34 -17.72 -9.21 -12.07
C LEU A 34 -16.52 -8.30 -12.38
N GLN A 35 -16.02 -8.31 -13.62
CA GLN A 35 -14.92 -7.45 -14.04
C GLN A 35 -15.26 -5.97 -13.88
N LEU A 36 -14.36 -5.22 -13.26
CA LEU A 36 -14.48 -3.76 -13.15
C LEU A 36 -14.17 -3.10 -14.50
N LYS A 37 -15.17 -2.49 -15.11
CA LYS A 37 -15.03 -1.83 -16.41
C LYS A 37 -14.70 -0.34 -16.24
N GLN A 38 -13.91 0.19 -17.19
CA GLN A 38 -13.59 1.62 -17.29
C GLN A 38 -13.03 2.22 -15.97
N VAL A 39 -12.20 1.45 -15.25
CA VAL A 39 -11.68 1.87 -13.94
C VAL A 39 -10.93 3.19 -14.04
N ARG A 40 -10.09 3.34 -15.09
CA ARG A 40 -9.29 4.55 -15.32
C ARG A 40 -10.17 5.79 -15.50
N GLU A 41 -11.17 5.71 -16.37
CA GLU A 41 -12.08 6.81 -16.67
C GLU A 41 -12.90 7.21 -15.45
N ARG A 42 -13.35 6.22 -14.68
CA ARG A 42 -14.10 6.43 -13.43
C ARG A 42 -13.24 7.11 -12.36
N LEU A 43 -11.98 6.71 -12.22
CA LEU A 43 -11.03 7.35 -11.32
C LEU A 43 -10.69 8.77 -11.76
N CYS A 44 -10.45 9.00 -13.07
CA CYS A 44 -10.24 10.34 -13.62
C CYS A 44 -11.43 11.26 -13.35
N LYS A 45 -12.65 10.78 -13.58
CA LYS A 45 -13.86 11.53 -13.27
C LYS A 45 -13.94 11.94 -11.78
N CYS A 46 -13.70 10.98 -10.89
CA CYS A 46 -13.69 11.25 -9.45
C CYS A 46 -12.61 12.27 -9.04
N LEU A 47 -11.43 12.23 -9.67
CA LEU A 47 -10.37 13.20 -9.42
C LEU A 47 -10.67 14.60 -10.01
N VAL A 48 -11.41 14.65 -11.12
CA VAL A 48 -11.93 15.93 -11.67
C VAL A 48 -12.97 16.52 -10.73
N GLU A 49 -13.91 15.72 -10.23
CA GLU A 49 -14.91 16.16 -9.24
C GLU A 49 -14.27 16.68 -7.94
N LYS A 50 -13.12 16.15 -7.56
CA LYS A 50 -12.32 16.62 -6.43
C LYS A 50 -11.45 17.84 -6.74
N GLY A 51 -11.42 18.31 -7.98
CA GLY A 51 -10.59 19.43 -8.42
C GLY A 51 -9.09 19.12 -8.54
N VAL A 52 -8.70 17.85 -8.43
CA VAL A 52 -7.28 17.42 -8.59
C VAL A 52 -6.87 17.40 -10.06
N LEU A 53 -7.76 16.91 -10.91
CA LEU A 53 -7.61 16.92 -12.36
C LEU A 53 -8.60 17.91 -12.98
N ARG A 54 -8.35 18.27 -14.24
CA ARG A 54 -9.32 18.98 -15.09
C ARG A 54 -9.50 18.22 -16.40
N THR A 55 -10.58 18.44 -17.10
CA THR A 55 -10.82 17.85 -18.41
C THR A 55 -10.44 18.83 -19.49
N GLU A 56 -9.58 18.45 -20.41
CA GLU A 56 -9.21 19.20 -21.62
C GLU A 56 -9.42 18.32 -22.84
N LYS A 57 -9.91 18.92 -23.93
CA LYS A 57 -9.94 18.25 -25.24
C LYS A 57 -8.66 18.60 -25.99
N ARG A 58 -7.92 17.59 -26.41
CA ARG A 58 -6.80 17.76 -27.33
C ARG A 58 -7.18 17.25 -28.71
N ASN A 59 -7.01 18.12 -29.69
CA ASN A 59 -7.26 17.79 -31.10
C ASN A 59 -6.06 17.06 -31.66
N PHE A 60 -6.27 15.82 -32.10
CA PHE A 60 -5.31 15.04 -32.84
C PHE A 60 -5.81 14.92 -34.29
N LEU A 61 -5.43 15.85 -35.14
CA LEU A 61 -5.67 15.91 -36.59
C LEU A 61 -7.07 15.44 -37.07
N LEU A 62 -7.54 14.26 -36.67
CA LEU A 62 -8.79 13.63 -37.13
C LEU A 62 -9.81 13.35 -36.01
N PHE A 63 -9.43 13.47 -34.73
CA PHE A 63 -10.31 13.20 -33.60
C PHE A 63 -9.89 13.97 -32.36
N ASP A 64 -10.87 14.29 -31.53
CA ASP A 64 -10.69 14.95 -30.25
C ASP A 64 -10.53 13.88 -29.15
N MET A 65 -9.42 13.91 -28.42
CA MET A 65 -9.24 13.06 -27.24
C MET A 65 -9.43 13.84 -25.94
N PRO A 66 -10.30 13.38 -25.05
CA PRO A 66 -10.35 13.94 -23.70
C PRO A 66 -9.07 13.57 -22.94
N THR A 67 -8.41 14.57 -22.38
CA THR A 67 -7.25 14.42 -21.51
C THR A 67 -7.56 14.95 -20.13
N HIS A 68 -6.85 14.47 -19.12
CA HIS A 68 -7.09 14.84 -17.72
C HIS A 68 -5.79 15.40 -17.09
N PRO A 69 -5.34 16.60 -17.49
CA PRO A 69 -4.19 17.23 -16.90
C PRO A 69 -4.42 17.59 -15.44
N ILE A 70 -3.34 17.69 -14.68
CA ILE A 70 -3.40 18.04 -13.26
C ILE A 70 -3.82 19.51 -13.12
N ALA A 71 -4.85 19.74 -12.32
CA ALA A 71 -5.32 21.09 -11.97
C ALA A 71 -4.64 21.58 -10.68
N ASP A 72 -4.49 20.71 -9.68
CA ASP A 72 -3.84 21.04 -8.41
C ASP A 72 -2.52 20.28 -8.25
N MET A 73 -1.42 20.94 -8.57
CA MET A 73 -0.07 20.40 -8.42
C MET A 73 0.30 20.15 -6.96
N SER A 74 -0.30 20.87 -6.01
CA SER A 74 0.02 20.73 -4.58
C SER A 74 -0.31 19.33 -4.06
N VAL A 75 -1.39 18.71 -4.56
CA VAL A 75 -1.79 17.34 -4.22
C VAL A 75 -0.76 16.34 -4.74
N LYS A 76 -0.33 16.49 -6.00
CA LYS A 76 0.72 15.63 -6.58
C LYS A 76 2.02 15.72 -5.77
N ASP A 77 2.46 16.92 -5.46
CA ASP A 77 3.69 17.16 -4.72
C ASP A 77 3.59 16.65 -3.27
N ALA A 78 2.41 16.72 -2.66
CA ALA A 78 2.18 16.17 -1.34
C ALA A 78 2.29 14.63 -1.34
N ILE A 79 1.68 13.96 -2.32
CA ILE A 79 1.78 12.49 -2.48
C ILE A 79 3.24 12.10 -2.73
N ARG A 80 3.92 12.78 -3.65
CA ARG A 80 5.32 12.52 -3.96
C ARG A 80 6.22 12.64 -2.74
N ARG A 81 6.08 13.72 -1.96
CA ARG A 81 6.86 13.91 -0.72
C ARG A 81 6.61 12.80 0.29
N ARG A 82 5.36 12.33 0.44
CA ARG A 82 5.02 11.21 1.33
C ARG A 82 5.67 9.91 0.88
N VAL A 83 5.59 9.59 -0.41
CA VAL A 83 6.24 8.40 -0.97
C VAL A 83 7.75 8.46 -0.76
N LEU A 84 8.40 9.58 -1.08
CA LEU A 84 9.83 9.77 -0.84
C LEU A 84 10.20 9.65 0.63
N ALA A 85 9.43 10.29 1.53
CA ALA A 85 9.68 10.17 2.96
C ALA A 85 9.56 8.71 3.44
N PHE A 86 8.58 7.95 2.94
CA PHE A 86 8.38 6.56 3.31
C PHE A 86 9.52 5.66 2.79
N THR A 87 9.99 5.88 1.57
CA THR A 87 10.99 5.01 0.94
C THR A 87 12.43 5.36 1.30
N THR A 88 12.72 6.59 1.72
CA THR A 88 14.10 7.04 1.94
C THR A 88 14.42 7.47 3.38
N ALA A 89 13.42 7.78 4.22
CA ALA A 89 13.66 8.21 5.59
C ALA A 89 14.00 7.03 6.51
N GLN A 90 14.96 7.24 7.41
CA GLN A 90 15.34 6.21 8.39
C GLN A 90 14.33 6.07 9.53
N SER A 91 13.51 7.07 9.76
CA SER A 91 12.42 7.05 10.76
C SER A 91 11.22 7.82 10.25
N ILE A 92 10.02 7.30 10.50
CA ILE A 92 8.76 7.96 10.15
C ILE A 92 8.04 8.39 11.42
N HIS A 93 7.67 9.66 11.47
CA HIS A 93 6.67 10.13 12.41
C HIS A 93 5.29 9.89 11.78
N PRO A 94 4.36 9.18 12.46
CA PRO A 94 3.02 8.92 11.91
C PRO A 94 2.32 10.19 11.42
N ASP A 95 2.48 11.28 12.15
CA ASP A 95 1.94 12.59 11.81
C ASP A 95 2.48 13.18 10.50
N SER A 96 3.67 12.77 10.04
CA SER A 96 4.26 13.28 8.79
C SER A 96 3.71 12.58 7.56
N LEU A 97 3.15 11.38 7.71
CA LEU A 97 2.65 10.59 6.60
C LEU A 97 1.32 11.13 6.06
N TYR A 98 0.44 11.61 6.94
CA TYR A 98 -0.91 12.01 6.56
C TYR A 98 -1.48 13.14 7.45
N LYS A 99 -0.83 14.30 7.48
CA LYS A 99 -1.55 15.52 7.88
C LYS A 99 -2.34 16.01 6.67
N ASP A 100 -3.65 15.90 6.75
CA ASP A 100 -4.51 16.63 5.82
C ASP A 100 -4.55 18.09 6.28
N ASP A 101 -3.66 18.91 5.73
CA ASP A 101 -3.52 20.33 6.07
C ASP A 101 -4.80 21.15 5.87
N LYS A 102 -5.78 20.60 5.15
CA LYS A 102 -7.01 21.32 4.77
C LYS A 102 -8.24 20.94 5.59
N SER A 103 -8.32 19.74 6.16
CA SER A 103 -9.55 19.27 6.82
C SER A 103 -9.43 19.04 8.32
N GLY A 104 -8.23 18.99 8.87
CA GLY A 104 -7.98 18.73 10.29
C GLY A 104 -8.48 17.36 10.77
N ARG A 105 -8.88 16.46 9.86
CA ARG A 105 -9.32 15.11 10.20
C ARG A 105 -8.12 14.20 10.39
N SER A 106 -8.08 13.51 11.51
CA SER A 106 -7.13 12.41 11.70
C SER A 106 -7.44 11.30 10.70
N ILE A 107 -6.46 10.90 9.91
CA ILE A 107 -6.59 9.79 8.97
C ILE A 107 -6.39 8.49 9.74
N CYS A 108 -7.32 7.57 9.59
CA CYS A 108 -7.22 6.24 10.15
C CYS A 108 -6.08 5.46 9.47
N MET A 109 -5.23 4.81 10.26
CA MET A 109 -4.16 3.91 9.81
C MET A 109 -3.18 4.54 8.81
N PRO A 110 -2.51 5.66 9.14
CA PRO A 110 -1.68 6.40 8.19
C PRO A 110 -0.46 5.62 7.69
N ALA A 111 0.23 4.83 8.53
CA ALA A 111 1.38 4.04 8.13
C ALA A 111 0.98 2.86 7.24
N THR A 112 -0.10 2.17 7.60
CA THR A 112 -0.69 1.09 6.80
C THR A 112 -1.09 1.59 5.40
N ARG A 113 -1.72 2.77 5.32
CA ARG A 113 -2.07 3.39 4.03
C ARG A 113 -0.85 3.78 3.20
N ALA A 114 0.21 4.26 3.85
CA ALA A 114 1.45 4.60 3.16
C ALA A 114 2.11 3.34 2.58
N LEU A 115 2.16 2.25 3.34
CA LEU A 115 2.63 0.95 2.85
C LEU A 115 1.84 0.52 1.60
N CYS A 116 0.51 0.51 1.67
CA CYS A 116 -0.34 0.13 0.53
C CYS A 116 -0.12 1.02 -0.71
N VAL A 117 0.07 2.33 -0.54
CA VAL A 117 0.32 3.23 -1.67
C VAL A 117 1.67 2.97 -2.31
N VAL A 118 2.71 2.76 -1.51
CA VAL A 118 4.08 2.56 -2.01
C VAL A 118 4.20 1.21 -2.72
N THR A 119 3.68 0.13 -2.13
CA THR A 119 3.68 -1.21 -2.73
C THR A 119 2.84 -1.25 -4.02
N ALA A 120 1.64 -0.64 -4.02
CA ALA A 120 0.83 -0.53 -5.23
C ALA A 120 1.50 0.31 -6.33
N ALA A 121 2.26 1.36 -5.96
CA ALA A 121 3.01 2.16 -6.92
C ALA A 121 4.19 1.39 -7.52
N HIS A 122 4.83 0.52 -6.74
CA HIS A 122 5.88 -0.39 -7.19
C HIS A 122 5.32 -1.39 -8.21
N CYS A 123 4.30 -2.15 -7.84
CA CYS A 123 3.65 -3.12 -8.73
C CYS A 123 3.04 -2.48 -9.99
N GLY A 124 2.61 -1.23 -9.91
CA GLY A 124 2.10 -0.46 -11.06
C GLY A 124 3.20 0.18 -11.91
N ASN A 125 4.48 -0.07 -11.65
CA ASN A 125 5.63 0.52 -12.35
C ASN A 125 5.61 2.06 -12.39
N VAL A 126 5.03 2.70 -11.36
CA VAL A 126 4.96 4.17 -11.25
C VAL A 126 5.84 4.74 -10.14
N LEU A 127 6.41 3.88 -9.29
CA LEU A 127 7.29 4.27 -8.21
C LEU A 127 8.55 4.96 -8.74
N GLU A 128 9.12 4.47 -9.83
CA GLU A 128 10.31 5.05 -10.48
C GLU A 128 10.11 6.52 -10.87
N ASN A 129 8.90 6.90 -11.29
CA ASN A 129 8.57 8.30 -11.61
C ASN A 129 8.74 9.25 -10.40
N VAL A 130 8.63 8.72 -9.21
CA VAL A 130 8.85 9.47 -7.96
C VAL A 130 10.32 9.48 -7.58
N LEU A 131 11.01 8.35 -7.77
CA LEU A 131 12.42 8.15 -7.39
C LEU A 131 13.41 8.76 -8.36
N GLN A 132 13.04 9.03 -9.63
CA GLN A 132 13.95 9.51 -10.70
C GLN A 132 14.76 10.78 -10.37
N HIS A 133 14.38 11.53 -9.33
CA HIS A 133 15.09 12.72 -8.89
C HIS A 133 16.15 12.43 -7.81
N LEU A 134 16.24 11.19 -7.37
CA LEU A 134 17.27 10.73 -6.44
C LEU A 134 18.52 10.28 -7.21
N SER A 135 19.66 10.18 -6.53
CA SER A 135 20.83 9.51 -7.11
C SER A 135 20.53 8.03 -7.38
N LEU A 136 21.19 7.45 -8.39
CA LEU A 136 20.97 6.07 -8.81
C LEU A 136 21.07 5.08 -7.64
N GLY A 137 22.08 5.19 -6.80
CA GLY A 137 22.24 4.30 -5.64
C GLY A 137 21.15 4.46 -4.58
N LEU A 138 20.52 5.64 -4.46
CA LEU A 138 19.35 5.83 -3.60
C LEU A 138 18.07 5.26 -4.23
N GLN A 139 17.94 5.34 -5.55
CA GLN A 139 16.83 4.73 -6.28
C GLN A 139 16.83 3.20 -6.08
N GLU A 140 17.97 2.57 -6.34
CA GLU A 140 18.15 1.12 -6.15
C GLU A 140 17.86 0.70 -4.71
N SER A 141 18.44 1.41 -3.73
CA SER A 141 18.20 1.10 -2.32
C SER A 141 16.75 1.31 -1.88
N ALA A 142 16.05 2.30 -2.43
CA ALA A 142 14.64 2.56 -2.14
C ALA A 142 13.74 1.47 -2.75
N THR A 143 14.04 1.02 -3.97
CA THR A 143 13.31 -0.07 -4.63
C THR A 143 13.52 -1.39 -3.89
N GLU A 144 14.76 -1.76 -3.60
CA GLU A 144 15.10 -2.95 -2.79
C GLU A 144 14.40 -2.94 -1.42
N HIS A 145 14.28 -1.76 -0.82
CA HIS A 145 13.57 -1.61 0.44
C HIS A 145 12.06 -1.88 0.30
N VAL A 146 11.42 -1.41 -0.77
CA VAL A 146 9.99 -1.65 -1.02
C VAL A 146 9.72 -3.13 -1.31
N GLU A 147 10.56 -3.79 -2.09
CA GLU A 147 10.50 -5.23 -2.33
C GLU A 147 10.59 -6.01 -1.01
N HIS A 148 11.54 -5.64 -0.16
CA HIS A 148 11.66 -6.27 1.16
C HIS A 148 10.43 -6.02 2.05
N LEU A 149 9.83 -4.83 2.00
CA LEU A 149 8.56 -4.57 2.70
C LEU A 149 7.44 -5.45 2.15
N MET A 150 7.35 -5.64 0.84
CA MET A 150 6.34 -6.50 0.24
C MET A 150 6.48 -7.94 0.73
N ASP A 151 7.68 -8.50 0.72
CA ASP A 151 7.96 -9.86 1.18
C ASP A 151 7.57 -10.06 2.66
N GLU A 152 7.96 -9.12 3.53
CA GLU A 152 7.70 -9.22 4.97
C GLU A 152 6.22 -9.05 5.32
N PHE A 153 5.48 -8.21 4.60
CA PHE A 153 4.07 -7.94 4.86
C PHE A 153 3.11 -8.80 4.02
N ALA A 154 3.60 -9.64 3.10
CA ALA A 154 2.79 -10.58 2.33
C ALA A 154 2.33 -11.79 3.15
N GLN A 155 2.83 -11.98 4.35
CA GLN A 155 2.52 -13.12 5.20
C GLN A 155 1.51 -12.75 6.29
N TRP A 156 0.59 -13.67 6.59
CA TRP A 156 -0.35 -13.53 7.70
C TRP A 156 -0.22 -14.72 8.66
N PRO A 157 -0.18 -14.52 9.98
CA PRO A 157 -0.16 -13.21 10.66
C PRO A 157 1.11 -12.42 10.35
N MET A 158 1.00 -11.09 10.27
CA MET A 158 2.14 -10.20 10.02
C MET A 158 3.13 -10.28 11.19
N ALA A 159 4.05 -11.22 11.14
CA ALA A 159 5.13 -11.40 12.10
C ALA A 159 6.46 -11.33 11.37
N PRO A 160 7.02 -10.12 11.13
CA PRO A 160 8.35 -10.00 10.56
C PRO A 160 9.35 -10.80 11.39
N SER A 161 10.28 -11.46 10.73
CA SER A 161 11.24 -12.40 11.31
C SER A 161 12.07 -11.83 12.49
N ALA A 162 12.08 -10.51 12.63
CA ALA A 162 12.76 -9.78 13.70
C ALA A 162 11.85 -9.38 14.88
N TYR A 163 10.53 -9.59 14.79
CA TYR A 163 9.58 -9.16 15.79
C TYR A 163 8.83 -10.35 16.40
N SER A 164 9.18 -10.73 17.64
CA SER A 164 8.54 -11.84 18.35
C SER A 164 7.14 -11.54 18.92
N GLY A 165 6.53 -10.42 18.52
CA GLY A 165 5.23 -9.96 18.97
C GLY A 165 4.32 -9.53 17.83
N GLY A 166 4.20 -10.34 16.76
CA GLY A 166 3.38 -10.01 15.59
C GLY A 166 1.92 -9.69 15.94
N ILE A 167 1.18 -9.09 14.98
CA ILE A 167 -0.26 -8.82 15.12
C ILE A 167 -0.97 -10.16 15.34
N PRO A 168 -1.62 -10.41 16.49
CA PRO A 168 -2.16 -11.72 16.81
C PRO A 168 -3.35 -12.07 15.91
N PRO A 169 -3.52 -13.35 15.54
CA PRO A 169 -4.73 -13.81 14.85
C PRO A 169 -5.96 -13.63 15.73
N GLN A 170 -7.12 -13.40 15.10
CA GLN A 170 -8.41 -13.31 15.82
C GLN A 170 -8.60 -14.53 16.73
N GLY A 171 -8.78 -14.28 18.02
CA GLY A 171 -9.06 -15.31 19.04
C GLY A 171 -8.00 -15.48 20.11
N SER A 172 -6.82 -14.86 20.00
CA SER A 172 -5.75 -14.99 20.99
C SER A 172 -5.58 -13.79 21.93
N MET A 173 -6.54 -12.86 21.99
CA MET A 173 -6.45 -11.68 22.87
C MET A 173 -6.38 -12.04 24.38
N GLU A 174 -6.91 -13.20 24.79
CA GLU A 174 -6.80 -13.64 26.19
C GLU A 174 -5.38 -14.16 26.55
N ALA A 175 -4.61 -14.60 25.56
CA ALA A 175 -3.24 -15.11 25.80
C ALA A 175 -2.20 -13.99 25.95
N MET A 176 -2.45 -12.78 25.43
CA MET A 176 -1.51 -11.66 25.52
C MET A 176 -1.50 -10.94 26.87
N ALA A 177 -2.59 -11.02 27.64
CA ALA A 177 -2.66 -10.42 28.97
C ALA A 177 -1.80 -11.13 30.03
N ALA A 178 -1.29 -12.32 29.72
CA ALA A 178 -0.55 -13.17 30.68
C ALA A 178 0.95 -13.32 30.37
N ALA A 179 1.49 -12.73 29.30
CA ALA A 179 2.91 -12.87 28.98
C ALA A 179 3.73 -11.72 29.58
N PRO A 180 4.75 -12.00 30.42
CA PRO A 180 5.64 -10.95 30.94
C PRO A 180 6.46 -10.35 29.77
N MET A 181 6.45 -9.03 29.64
CA MET A 181 7.29 -8.28 28.71
C MET A 181 8.78 -8.62 28.97
N ARG A 182 9.37 -9.43 28.14
CA ARG A 182 10.82 -9.57 28.09
C ARG A 182 11.41 -8.37 27.33
N PRO A 183 12.41 -7.69 27.88
CA PRO A 183 13.13 -6.67 27.16
C PRO A 183 13.81 -7.27 25.91
N PRO A 184 13.88 -6.54 24.79
CA PRO A 184 14.50 -7.05 23.56
C PRO A 184 15.96 -7.39 23.82
N GLN A 185 16.32 -8.66 23.66
CA GLN A 185 17.73 -9.06 23.63
C GLN A 185 18.32 -8.63 22.29
N LEU A 186 19.30 -7.75 22.34
CA LEU A 186 20.16 -7.38 21.21
C LEU A 186 20.92 -8.64 20.73
N VAL A 187 20.43 -9.25 19.66
CA VAL A 187 21.22 -10.23 18.92
C VAL A 187 22.18 -9.43 18.04
N SER A 188 23.44 -9.35 18.47
CA SER A 188 24.53 -8.77 17.72
C SER A 188 24.87 -9.65 16.51
N SER A 189 24.26 -9.40 15.37
CA SER A 189 24.75 -9.88 14.09
C SER A 189 25.53 -8.76 13.42
N SER A 190 26.86 -8.82 13.59
CA SER A 190 27.83 -8.02 12.84
C SER A 190 27.85 -8.44 11.36
N LYS A 191 26.87 -8.01 10.58
CA LYS A 191 26.95 -7.92 9.12
C LYS A 191 27.03 -6.44 8.75
N LYS A 192 28.07 -6.12 7.97
CA LYS A 192 28.43 -4.86 7.34
C LYS A 192 27.21 -3.95 7.15
N GLN A 193 27.14 -2.89 7.96
CA GLN A 193 26.04 -1.92 7.96
C GLN A 193 26.16 -1.12 6.67
N ARG A 194 25.59 -1.63 5.57
CA ARG A 194 25.19 -0.80 4.43
C ARG A 194 24.18 0.20 5.01
N ASN A 195 24.36 1.47 4.74
CA ASN A 195 23.40 2.50 5.11
C ASN A 195 22.01 2.05 4.63
N LYS A 196 21.21 1.50 5.54
CA LYS A 196 19.85 1.09 5.22
C LYS A 196 19.06 2.36 4.96
N VAL A 197 18.67 2.55 3.72
CA VAL A 197 17.76 3.60 3.27
C VAL A 197 16.33 3.07 3.50
N GLY A 198 15.45 3.92 3.99
CA GLY A 198 14.05 3.58 4.22
C GLY A 198 13.71 3.27 5.68
N VAL A 199 12.42 3.19 5.94
CA VAL A 199 11.87 2.95 7.28
C VAL A 199 12.24 1.58 7.79
N SER A 200 12.69 1.48 9.03
CA SER A 200 12.92 0.17 9.64
C SER A 200 11.61 -0.63 9.69
N ILE A 201 11.66 -1.89 9.24
CA ILE A 201 10.50 -2.81 9.31
C ILE A 201 9.99 -2.91 10.74
N ASN A 202 10.88 -2.99 11.74
CA ASN A 202 10.50 -3.06 13.14
C ASN A 202 9.75 -1.81 13.62
N ASP A 203 10.18 -0.62 13.18
CA ASP A 203 9.48 0.61 13.51
C ASP A 203 8.11 0.68 12.82
N LEU A 204 8.04 0.25 11.56
CA LEU A 204 6.79 0.21 10.82
C LEU A 204 5.78 -0.76 11.46
N VAL A 205 6.22 -1.97 11.82
CA VAL A 205 5.38 -2.94 12.53
C VAL A 205 4.89 -2.38 13.86
N ARG A 206 5.77 -1.74 14.63
CA ARG A 206 5.38 -1.10 15.90
C ARG A 206 4.31 -0.03 15.70
N ILE A 207 4.46 0.82 14.68
CA ILE A 207 3.47 1.86 14.36
C ILE A 207 2.15 1.21 13.90
N MET A 208 2.20 0.19 13.06
CA MET A 208 1.00 -0.53 12.58
C MET A 208 0.29 -1.26 13.72
N CYS A 209 1.02 -1.82 14.71
CA CYS A 209 0.41 -2.38 15.92
C CYS A 209 -0.31 -1.30 16.73
N GLN A 210 0.27 -0.11 16.88
CA GLN A 210 -0.39 1.02 17.55
C GLN A 210 -1.65 1.48 16.78
N GLU A 211 -1.58 1.51 15.45
CA GLU A 211 -2.75 1.81 14.61
C GLU A 211 -3.86 0.75 14.78
N TYR A 212 -3.48 -0.51 14.91
CA TYR A 212 -4.40 -1.60 15.16
C TYR A 212 -5.11 -1.46 16.51
N GLU A 213 -4.36 -1.19 17.58
CA GLU A 213 -4.89 -0.96 18.92
C GLU A 213 -5.80 0.28 19.00
N ALA A 214 -5.51 1.31 18.18
CA ALA A 214 -6.30 2.53 18.10
C ALA A 214 -7.62 2.40 17.33
N GLY A 215 -7.96 1.23 16.81
CA GLY A 215 -9.22 0.96 16.12
C GLY A 215 -9.09 0.31 14.74
N GLY A 216 -7.94 -0.23 14.42
CA GLY A 216 -7.75 -1.08 13.24
C GLY A 216 -8.52 -2.40 13.36
N THR A 217 -9.00 -2.95 12.24
CA THR A 217 -9.67 -4.24 12.23
C THR A 217 -8.69 -5.34 11.79
N PRO A 218 -8.63 -6.51 12.46
CA PRO A 218 -7.78 -7.63 12.06
C PRO A 218 -7.97 -8.02 10.60
N SER A 219 -9.21 -8.04 10.14
CA SER A 219 -9.57 -8.37 8.75
C SER A 219 -8.94 -7.42 7.72
N ALA A 220 -8.70 -6.16 8.06
CA ALA A 220 -8.04 -5.22 7.14
C ALA A 220 -6.57 -5.63 6.88
N TYR A 221 -5.84 -6.02 7.92
CA TYR A 221 -4.46 -6.47 7.79
C TYR A 221 -4.34 -7.82 7.08
N GLU A 222 -5.27 -8.74 7.34
CA GLU A 222 -5.35 -10.01 6.63
C GLU A 222 -5.57 -9.82 5.13
N VAL A 223 -6.50 -8.94 4.74
CA VAL A 223 -6.75 -8.59 3.34
C VAL A 223 -5.53 -7.93 2.71
N ILE A 224 -4.85 -7.02 3.42
CA ILE A 224 -3.64 -6.37 2.92
C ILE A 224 -2.54 -7.41 2.68
N ALA A 225 -2.28 -8.32 3.63
CA ALA A 225 -1.30 -9.38 3.46
C ALA A 225 -1.63 -10.28 2.27
N ALA A 226 -2.90 -10.66 2.11
CA ALA A 226 -3.35 -11.46 0.97
C ALA A 226 -3.18 -10.73 -0.37
N VAL A 227 -3.44 -9.42 -0.46
CA VAL A 227 -3.18 -8.62 -1.67
C VAL A 227 -1.69 -8.53 -1.95
N LEU A 228 -0.86 -8.27 -0.93
CA LEU A 228 0.59 -8.21 -1.10
C LEU A 228 1.17 -9.55 -1.53
N SER A 229 0.64 -10.68 -1.05
CA SER A 229 1.09 -12.01 -1.48
C SER A 229 0.85 -12.25 -2.97
N VAL A 230 -0.25 -11.72 -3.51
CA VAL A 230 -0.51 -11.78 -4.97
C VAL A 230 0.48 -10.88 -5.72
N PHE A 231 0.77 -9.69 -5.22
CA PHE A 231 1.73 -8.76 -5.83
C PHE A 231 3.14 -9.37 -5.90
N VAL A 232 3.61 -9.99 -4.82
CA VAL A 232 4.92 -10.68 -4.79
C VAL A 232 4.97 -11.82 -5.83
N GLN A 233 3.87 -12.56 -6.01
CA GLN A 233 3.79 -13.60 -7.02
C GLN A 233 3.81 -13.05 -8.45
N MET A 234 3.17 -11.91 -8.70
CA MET A 234 3.18 -11.24 -10.01
C MET A 234 4.58 -10.74 -10.37
N ASP A 235 5.30 -10.17 -9.42
CA ASP A 235 6.66 -9.64 -9.62
C ASP A 235 7.67 -10.77 -9.92
N ALA A 236 7.46 -11.95 -9.37
CA ALA A 236 8.29 -13.14 -9.62
C ALA A 236 8.10 -13.74 -11.04
N ILE A 237 7.11 -13.27 -11.81
CA ILE A 237 6.79 -13.75 -13.18
C ILE A 237 7.33 -12.81 -14.26
N LEU A 238 7.60 -11.55 -13.90
CA LEU A 238 8.15 -10.52 -14.79
C LEU A 238 9.68 -10.54 -14.80
#